data_2e060041f9a51c8982bde388cf86e93c
#
_entry.id   2e060041f9a51c8982bde388cf86e93c
#
_cell.length_a   1.000
_cell.length_b   1.000
_cell.length_c   1.000
_cell.angle_alpha   90.00
_cell.angle_beta   90.00
_cell.angle_gamma   90.00
#
_symmetry.space_group_name_H-M   'P 1'
#
loop_
_entity.id
_entity.type
_entity.pdbx_description
1 polymer ?
#
loop_
_entity_poly.entity_id
_entity_poly.type
_entity_poly.pdbx_seq_one_letter_code
_entity_poly.pdbx_strand_id
1 'polypeptide(L)'
;MLFKQDKIRSYEEVNYRISGMRMTREYEIISKGKVAEVSEYTIYYSGHEDERVLDRRVLCDNEMMIELLNACGIMRWDGFSGKHPFGVSDGEMFEFSALVNDGKTVRASGSENFPKYFPEFRKQINTILSECNSIM
;
A
#
# COMPACT_ATOMS: atom_id res chain seq x y z
N MET A 1 2.60 -28.71 16.16
CA MET A 1 1.66 -28.12 15.21
C MET A 1 2.33 -27.03 14.41
N LEU A 2 2.30 -27.14 13.12
CA LEU A 2 2.88 -26.11 12.27
C LEU A 2 1.84 -25.06 11.97
N PHE A 3 2.13 -23.85 12.35
CA PHE A 3 1.31 -22.73 11.96
C PHE A 3 1.67 -22.34 10.55
N LYS A 4 0.84 -22.73 9.61
CA LYS A 4 0.96 -22.17 8.28
C LYS A 4 0.52 -20.73 8.35
N GLN A 5 1.39 -19.85 7.91
CA GLN A 5 0.97 -18.49 7.70
C GLN A 5 -0.05 -18.50 6.59
N ASP A 6 -1.13 -17.79 6.82
CA ASP A 6 -2.15 -17.65 5.81
C ASP A 6 -1.53 -16.97 4.59
N LYS A 7 -1.66 -17.65 3.48
CA LYS A 7 -1.25 -17.11 2.20
C LYS A 7 -2.39 -16.29 1.63
N ILE A 8 -2.06 -15.17 0.99
CA ILE A 8 -3.06 -14.41 0.25
C ILE A 8 -3.35 -15.18 -1.03
N ARG A 9 -4.60 -15.59 -1.20
CA ARG A 9 -5.09 -16.27 -2.40
C ARG A 9 -5.87 -15.33 -3.30
N SER A 10 -6.47 -14.31 -2.70
CA SER A 10 -7.25 -13.29 -3.40
C SER A 10 -7.25 -12.02 -2.57
N TYR A 11 -7.57 -10.91 -3.21
CA TYR A 11 -7.78 -9.65 -2.52
C TYR A 11 -8.82 -8.84 -3.28
N GLU A 12 -9.49 -7.94 -2.61
CA GLU A 12 -10.41 -6.98 -3.22
C GLU A 12 -9.71 -5.65 -3.44
N GLU A 13 -9.07 -5.14 -2.38
CA GLU A 13 -8.37 -3.87 -2.45
C GLU A 13 -7.20 -3.83 -1.47
N VAL A 14 -6.21 -3.04 -1.82
CA VAL A 14 -5.08 -2.69 -0.97
C VAL A 14 -4.93 -1.18 -1.07
N ASN A 15 -4.92 -0.52 0.07
CA ASN A 15 -4.79 0.93 0.14
C ASN A 15 -3.68 1.31 1.10
N TYR A 16 -2.85 2.27 0.73
CA TYR A 16 -1.92 2.82 1.68
C TYR A 16 -1.66 4.29 1.42
N ARG A 17 -1.31 4.98 2.47
CA ARG A 17 -1.04 6.42 2.47
C ARG A 17 0.32 6.68 3.11
N ILE A 18 1.11 7.51 2.46
CA ILE A 18 2.39 7.99 2.96
C ILE A 18 2.27 9.50 3.14
N SER A 19 2.42 9.97 4.37
CA SER A 19 2.36 11.40 4.69
C SER A 19 3.73 11.89 5.13
N GLY A 20 4.25 12.90 4.45
CA GLY A 20 5.47 13.60 4.85
C GLY A 20 5.16 15.04 5.19
N MET A 21 6.20 15.84 5.42
CA MET A 21 6.04 17.25 5.83
C MET A 21 5.30 18.12 4.81
N ARG A 22 5.46 17.82 3.54
CA ARG A 22 4.96 18.69 2.46
C ARG A 22 3.94 18.03 1.57
N MET A 23 3.83 16.71 1.63
CA MET A 23 3.05 15.99 0.64
C MET A 23 2.53 14.70 1.22
N THR A 24 1.29 14.40 0.90
CA THR A 24 0.67 13.12 1.19
C THR A 24 0.34 12.45 -0.12
N ARG A 25 0.68 11.17 -0.24
CA ARG A 25 0.31 10.35 -1.38
C ARG A 25 -0.48 9.14 -0.92
N GLU A 26 -1.49 8.81 -1.70
CA GLU A 26 -2.30 7.62 -1.48
C GLU A 26 -2.17 6.69 -2.67
N TYR A 27 -2.17 5.39 -2.37
CA TYR A 27 -2.08 4.34 -3.37
C TYR A 27 -3.24 3.40 -3.20
N GLU A 28 -3.81 2.99 -4.32
CA GLU A 28 -4.97 2.11 -4.33
C GLU A 28 -4.73 1.00 -5.34
N ILE A 29 -4.88 -0.24 -4.90
CA ILE A 29 -4.73 -1.40 -5.75
C ILE A 29 -6.05 -2.16 -5.70
N ILE A 30 -6.71 -2.30 -6.84
CA ILE A 30 -8.01 -2.95 -6.91
C ILE A 30 -7.91 -4.15 -7.82
N SER A 31 -8.37 -5.30 -7.32
CA SER A 31 -8.43 -6.51 -8.12
C SER A 31 -9.61 -6.41 -9.10
N LYS A 32 -9.32 -6.62 -10.37
CA LYS A 32 -10.33 -6.64 -11.44
C LYS A 32 -10.39 -8.03 -12.10
N GLY A 33 -10.11 -9.07 -11.34
CA GLY A 33 -10.09 -10.43 -11.84
C GLY A 33 -8.74 -10.83 -12.42
N LYS A 34 -8.54 -10.63 -13.71
CA LYS A 34 -7.28 -10.98 -14.36
C LYS A 34 -6.22 -9.90 -14.23
N VAL A 35 -6.65 -8.66 -14.03
CA VAL A 35 -5.75 -7.51 -13.90
C VAL A 35 -5.93 -6.84 -12.56
N ALA A 36 -4.90 -6.14 -12.12
CA ALA A 36 -4.92 -5.24 -10.98
C ALA A 36 -4.85 -3.82 -11.49
N GLU A 37 -5.70 -2.96 -10.96
CA GLU A 37 -5.66 -1.53 -11.25
C GLU A 37 -4.92 -0.84 -10.13
N VAL A 38 -3.80 -0.19 -10.45
CA VAL A 38 -2.94 0.49 -9.48
C VAL A 38 -3.00 1.97 -9.73
N SER A 39 -3.35 2.74 -8.70
CA SER A 39 -3.51 4.18 -8.79
C SER A 39 -2.68 4.89 -7.74
N GLU A 40 -2.12 6.03 -8.13
CA GLU A 40 -1.39 6.91 -7.22
C GLU A 40 -2.06 8.27 -7.22
N TYR A 41 -2.30 8.81 -6.02
CA TYR A 41 -2.92 10.12 -5.83
C TYR A 41 -2.00 10.99 -4.98
N THR A 42 -2.05 12.30 -5.24
CA THR A 42 -1.48 13.30 -4.34
C THR A 42 -2.61 14.01 -3.63
N ILE A 43 -2.46 14.22 -2.34
CA ILE A 43 -3.41 14.97 -1.53
C ILE A 43 -2.84 16.36 -1.30
N TYR A 44 -3.57 17.37 -1.73
CA TYR A 44 -3.20 18.76 -1.53
C TYR A 44 -4.07 19.36 -0.42
N TYR A 45 -3.43 19.98 0.55
CA TYR A 45 -4.12 20.63 1.66
C TYR A 45 -4.17 22.13 1.39
N SER A 46 -5.37 22.66 1.20
CA SER A 46 -5.58 24.06 0.80
C SER A 46 -6.16 24.95 1.89
N GLY A 47 -6.25 24.47 3.11
CA GLY A 47 -6.80 25.23 4.22
C GLY A 47 -8.32 25.16 4.38
N HIS A 48 -9.05 24.84 3.35
CA HIS A 48 -10.51 24.69 3.37
C HIS A 48 -10.95 23.29 3.06
N GLU A 49 -10.40 22.70 2.01
CA GLU A 49 -10.72 21.34 1.59
C GLU A 49 -9.45 20.66 1.11
N ASP A 50 -9.38 19.36 1.35
CA ASP A 50 -8.31 18.55 0.80
C ASP A 50 -8.69 18.19 -0.64
N GLU A 51 -7.74 18.30 -1.55
CA GLU A 51 -7.93 17.93 -2.94
C GLU A 51 -7.13 16.67 -3.24
N ARG A 52 -7.80 15.64 -3.73
CA ARG A 52 -7.19 14.37 -4.11
C ARG A 52 -7.06 14.32 -5.62
N VAL A 53 -5.83 14.33 -6.10
CA VAL A 53 -5.53 14.37 -7.54
C VAL A 53 -4.92 13.05 -7.98
N LEU A 54 -5.50 12.44 -9.00
CA LEU A 54 -4.96 11.23 -9.60
C LEU A 54 -3.73 11.55 -10.42
N ASP A 55 -2.58 10.98 -10.05
CA ASP A 55 -1.32 11.19 -10.75
C ASP A 55 -1.04 10.11 -11.79
N ARG A 56 -1.24 8.85 -11.42
CA ARG A 56 -0.98 7.72 -12.31
C ARG A 56 -2.00 6.62 -12.06
N ARG A 57 -2.38 5.94 -13.12
CA ARG A 57 -3.23 4.74 -13.03
C ARG A 57 -2.80 3.77 -14.11
N VAL A 58 -2.49 2.55 -13.71
CA VAL A 58 -2.00 1.52 -14.62
C VAL A 58 -2.74 0.21 -14.37
N LEU A 59 -2.69 -0.68 -15.35
CA LEU A 59 -3.14 -2.06 -15.20
C LEU A 59 -1.92 -2.97 -15.24
N CYS A 60 -1.92 -3.97 -14.37
CA CYS A 60 -0.90 -5.01 -14.38
C CYS A 60 -1.54 -6.38 -14.15
N ASP A 61 -0.75 -7.43 -14.28
CA ASP A 61 -1.25 -8.78 -14.07
C ASP A 61 -1.63 -9.01 -12.61
N ASN A 62 -2.84 -9.53 -12.36
CA ASN A 62 -3.33 -9.72 -11.01
C ASN A 62 -2.62 -10.83 -10.25
N GLU A 63 -2.21 -11.91 -10.96
CA GLU A 63 -1.45 -12.98 -10.30
C GLU A 63 -0.09 -12.47 -9.83
N MET A 64 0.56 -11.63 -10.64
CA MET A 64 1.80 -10.99 -10.26
C MET A 64 1.62 -10.14 -9.00
N MET A 65 0.50 -9.42 -8.92
CA MET A 65 0.20 -8.62 -7.73
C MET A 65 0.03 -9.50 -6.49
N ILE A 66 -0.70 -10.61 -6.61
CA ILE A 66 -0.86 -11.55 -5.50
C ILE A 66 0.49 -12.11 -5.06
N GLU A 67 1.36 -12.47 -6.01
CA GLU A 67 2.71 -12.93 -5.71
C GLU A 67 3.52 -11.87 -4.94
N LEU A 68 3.40 -10.61 -5.36
CA LEU A 68 4.09 -9.50 -4.67
C LEU A 68 3.59 -9.36 -3.24
N LEU A 69 2.28 -9.40 -3.03
CA LEU A 69 1.70 -9.31 -1.68
C LEU A 69 2.23 -10.42 -0.78
N ASN A 70 2.32 -11.63 -1.30
CA ASN A 70 2.86 -12.77 -0.53
C ASN A 70 4.36 -12.63 -0.31
N ALA A 71 5.12 -12.22 -1.32
CA ALA A 71 6.57 -12.07 -1.21
C ALA A 71 6.95 -11.04 -0.15
N CYS A 72 6.16 -10.00 0.00
CA CYS A 72 6.39 -8.96 1.02
C CYS A 72 5.79 -9.31 2.38
N GLY A 73 5.08 -10.42 2.48
CA GLY A 73 4.52 -10.87 3.75
C GLY A 73 3.43 -9.97 4.31
N ILE A 74 2.55 -9.48 3.45
CA ILE A 74 1.49 -8.54 3.83
C ILE A 74 0.65 -9.07 5.00
N MET A 75 0.38 -10.36 5.04
CA MET A 75 -0.43 -10.95 6.13
C MET A 75 0.22 -10.75 7.50
N ARG A 76 1.53 -10.64 7.55
CA ARG A 76 2.26 -10.41 8.81
C ARG A 76 2.22 -8.96 9.27
N TRP A 77 1.78 -8.07 8.40
CA TRP A 77 1.71 -6.65 8.76
C TRP A 77 0.50 -6.33 9.64
N ASP A 78 -0.46 -7.26 9.70
CA ASP A 78 -1.69 -7.02 10.46
C ASP A 78 -1.37 -6.75 11.93
N GLY A 79 -1.89 -5.62 12.42
CA GLY A 79 -1.64 -5.18 13.79
C GLY A 79 -0.33 -4.42 13.99
N PHE A 80 0.49 -4.26 12.95
CA PHE A 80 1.70 -3.47 13.09
C PHE A 80 1.36 -2.02 13.42
N SER A 81 2.00 -1.51 14.48
CA SER A 81 1.85 -0.12 14.90
C SER A 81 3.23 0.40 15.30
N GLY A 82 3.92 1.01 14.34
CA GLY A 82 5.28 1.50 14.54
C GLY A 82 5.31 2.84 15.25
N LYS A 83 5.94 2.91 16.40
CA LYS A 83 6.09 4.16 17.13
C LYS A 83 7.17 5.01 16.52
N HIS A 84 6.97 6.32 16.55
CA HIS A 84 7.96 7.28 16.09
C HIS A 84 9.28 7.07 16.85
N PRO A 85 10.42 6.92 16.16
CA PRO A 85 11.70 6.75 16.83
C PRO A 85 12.08 7.96 17.65
N PHE A 86 12.70 7.71 18.80
CA PHE A 86 13.17 8.76 19.69
C PHE A 86 14.23 9.61 18.98
N GLY A 87 14.11 10.93 19.10
CA GLY A 87 15.07 11.85 18.53
C GLY A 87 14.84 12.24 17.07
N VAL A 88 13.86 11.63 16.42
CA VAL A 88 13.47 12.00 15.06
C VAL A 88 12.36 13.05 15.14
N SER A 89 12.65 14.26 14.65
CA SER A 89 11.68 15.36 14.72
C SER A 89 10.71 15.36 13.55
N ASP A 90 11.16 14.93 12.37
CA ASP A 90 10.37 14.88 11.16
C ASP A 90 10.44 13.47 10.58
N GLY A 91 9.36 13.03 9.97
CA GLY A 91 9.40 11.73 9.36
C GLY A 91 8.15 11.44 8.55
N GLU A 92 8.21 10.31 7.86
CA GLU A 92 7.07 9.82 7.12
C GLU A 92 6.17 8.99 8.02
N MET A 93 4.88 9.21 7.88
CA MET A 93 3.85 8.38 8.52
C MET A 93 3.20 7.53 7.43
N PHE A 94 2.80 6.32 7.79
CA PHE A 94 2.06 5.50 6.84
C PHE A 94 0.84 4.88 7.49
N GLU A 95 -0.15 4.63 6.65
CA GLU A 95 -1.34 3.86 6.99
C GLU A 95 -1.56 2.86 5.87
N PHE A 96 -1.89 1.64 6.24
CA PHE A 96 -2.08 0.54 5.30
C PHE A 96 -3.33 -0.25 5.67
N SER A 97 -4.12 -0.60 4.66
CA SER A 97 -5.22 -1.54 4.82
C SER A 97 -5.35 -2.40 3.58
N ALA A 98 -5.72 -3.64 3.79
CA ALA A 98 -5.98 -4.58 2.70
C ALA A 98 -7.15 -5.46 3.07
N LEU A 99 -8.00 -5.74 2.09
CA LEU A 99 -9.09 -6.69 2.22
C LEU A 99 -8.74 -7.91 1.37
N VAL A 100 -8.48 -9.02 2.04
CA VAL A 100 -7.92 -10.22 1.41
C VAL A 100 -8.74 -11.47 1.78
N ASN A 101 -8.60 -12.49 0.98
CA ASN A 101 -9.15 -13.84 1.29
C ASN A 101 -10.60 -13.81 1.76
N ASP A 102 -11.48 -13.21 0.96
CA ASP A 102 -12.93 -13.21 1.20
C ASP A 102 -13.36 -12.54 2.53
N GLY A 103 -12.68 -11.48 2.91
CA GLY A 103 -13.16 -10.65 4.01
C GLY A 103 -12.21 -10.44 5.17
N LYS A 104 -10.99 -10.96 5.09
CA LYS A 104 -9.99 -10.66 6.12
C LYS A 104 -9.38 -9.28 5.88
N THR A 105 -9.37 -8.45 6.91
CA THR A 105 -8.75 -7.13 6.86
C THR A 105 -7.37 -7.18 7.49
N VAL A 106 -6.38 -6.62 6.78
CA VAL A 106 -5.01 -6.43 7.29
C VAL A 106 -4.84 -4.92 7.48
N ARG A 107 -4.42 -4.49 8.66
CA ARG A 107 -4.19 -3.08 8.96
C ARG A 107 -2.84 -2.87 9.63
N ALA A 108 -2.14 -1.84 9.19
CA ALA A 108 -0.86 -1.45 9.76
C ALA A 108 -0.72 0.06 9.70
N SER A 109 0.06 0.62 10.61
CA SER A 109 0.39 2.04 10.62
C SER A 109 1.74 2.25 11.27
N GLY A 110 2.35 3.40 11.03
CA GLY A 110 3.61 3.71 11.67
C GLY A 110 4.04 5.14 11.41
N SER A 111 4.98 5.60 12.24
CA SER A 111 5.62 6.91 12.13
C SER A 111 7.13 6.68 12.10
N GLU A 112 7.77 6.85 10.94
CA GLU A 112 9.18 6.53 10.69
C GLU A 112 9.56 5.10 11.10
N ASN A 113 8.58 4.21 11.15
CA ASN A 113 8.76 2.83 11.56
C ASN A 113 7.77 2.00 10.75
N PHE A 114 8.29 1.10 9.93
CA PHE A 114 7.53 0.39 8.92
C PHE A 114 7.70 -1.10 9.10
N PRO A 115 6.68 -1.89 8.71
CA PRO A 115 6.83 -3.34 8.78
C PRO A 115 7.91 -3.83 7.82
N LYS A 116 8.43 -5.03 8.12
CA LYS A 116 9.45 -5.66 7.29
C LYS A 116 8.95 -5.79 5.85
N TYR A 117 9.80 -5.49 4.89
CA TYR A 117 9.54 -5.51 3.45
C TYR A 117 8.62 -4.39 2.93
N PHE A 118 8.21 -3.46 3.77
CA PHE A 118 7.45 -2.31 3.28
C PHE A 118 8.24 -1.48 2.25
N PRO A 119 9.52 -1.17 2.47
CA PRO A 119 10.30 -0.44 1.46
C PRO A 119 10.36 -1.17 0.13
N GLU A 120 10.50 -2.49 0.14
CA GLU A 120 10.52 -3.30 -1.07
C GLU A 120 9.17 -3.29 -1.77
N PHE A 121 8.09 -3.39 -1.02
CA PHE A 121 6.73 -3.31 -1.55
C PHE A 121 6.50 -1.95 -2.22
N ARG A 122 6.85 -0.87 -1.54
CA ARG A 122 6.72 0.50 -2.04
C ARG A 122 7.51 0.68 -3.34
N LYS A 123 8.73 0.16 -3.38
CA LYS A 123 9.57 0.22 -4.57
C LYS A 123 8.95 -0.52 -5.75
N GLN A 124 8.41 -1.71 -5.52
CA GLN A 124 7.78 -2.49 -6.56
C GLN A 124 6.52 -1.82 -7.09
N ILE A 125 5.71 -1.23 -6.23
CA ILE A 125 4.53 -0.48 -6.68
C ILE A 125 4.94 0.71 -7.55
N ASN A 126 6.00 1.43 -7.18
CA ASN A 126 6.50 2.53 -8.00
C ASN A 126 7.00 2.05 -9.36
N THR A 127 7.65 0.89 -9.40
CA THR A 127 8.09 0.28 -10.66
C THR A 127 6.89 -0.07 -11.54
N ILE A 128 5.86 -0.68 -10.96
CA ILE A 128 4.64 -1.02 -11.69
C ILE A 128 3.99 0.23 -12.27
N LEU A 129 3.87 1.29 -11.48
CA LEU A 129 3.29 2.56 -11.93
C LEU A 129 4.08 3.20 -13.07
N SER A 130 5.38 2.96 -13.12
CA SER A 130 6.26 3.53 -14.15
C SER A 130 6.32 2.68 -15.43
N GLU A 131 6.18 1.38 -15.31
CA GLU A 131 6.43 0.44 -16.42
C GLU A 131 5.20 -0.20 -17.03
N CYS A 132 4.07 -0.25 -16.30
CA CYS A 132 2.86 -0.88 -16.81
C CYS A 132 2.03 0.09 -17.65
N ASN A 133 1.03 -0.44 -18.34
CA ASN A 133 0.21 0.33 -19.27
C ASN A 133 -0.68 1.34 -18.54
N SER A 134 -0.46 2.61 -18.84
CA SER A 134 -1.31 3.69 -18.33
C SER A 134 -2.70 3.61 -18.92
N ILE A 135 -3.71 3.88 -18.08
CA ILE A 135 -5.12 3.97 -18.50
C ILE A 135 -5.73 5.33 -18.16
N MET A 136 -4.88 6.31 -18.02
CA MET A 136 -5.33 7.69 -17.79
C MET A 136 -5.72 8.35 -19.10
#